data_e2aeb2f84606ba9a5b5d8887617945cd
#
_entry.id   e2aeb2f84606ba9a5b5d8887617945cd
#
_cell.length_a   1.000
_cell.length_b   1.000
_cell.length_c   1.000
_cell.angle_alpha   90.00
_cell.angle_beta   90.00
_cell.angle_gamma   90.00
#
_symmetry.space_group_name_H-M   'P 1'
#
loop_
_entity.id
_entity.type
_entity.pdbx_description
1 polymer ?
#
loop_
_entity_poly.entity_id
_entity_poly.type
_entity_poly.pdbx_seq_one_letter_code
_entity_poly.pdbx_strand_id
1 'polypeptide(L)'
;MVSDKEDTMTDEQNGWTGGQRAFGDFAPGLVHYTDKVLFDEVWQRKDLSPRDRSLITVAALTAMGKTDQLRFHLDYARQNGVTDDELKEATLHLAFYTGWPNGMAAMTVLKDITDETDT
;
A
#
# COMPACT_ATOMS: atom_id res chain seq x y z
N MET A 1 8.01 -17.60 11.91
CA MET A 1 7.64 -17.38 11.80
C MET A 1 7.03 -17.25 11.75
N VAL A 2 6.73 -17.02 11.87
CA VAL A 2 6.07 -16.72 11.70
C VAL A 2 5.75 -16.58 11.07
N SER A 3 5.43 -16.52 10.77
CA SER A 3 5.04 -16.29 10.16
C SER A 3 4.68 -15.97 9.65
N ASP A 4 4.37 -15.80 9.20
CA ASP A 4 3.93 -15.19 8.81
C ASP A 4 3.24 -14.64 9.13
N LYS A 5 2.63 -14.60 9.77
CA LYS A 5 2.04 -14.03 10.16
C LYS A 5 2.19 -13.49 10.35
N GLU A 6 2.34 -13.76 10.35
CA GLU A 6 2.59 -13.26 10.69
C GLU A 6 3.10 -12.77 10.28
N ASP A 7 3.10 -12.78 9.64
CA ASP A 7 3.68 -12.20 9.23
C ASP A 7 3.60 -11.13 9.06
N THR A 8 3.10 -10.78 8.99
CA THR A 8 2.85 -9.67 8.56
C THR A 8 3.20 -8.75 9.45
N MET A 9 3.11 -7.93 9.37
CA MET A 9 3.37 -7.06 10.13
C MET A 9 2.90 -7.23 11.27
N THR A 10 2.50 -8.12 11.30
CA THR A 10 2.08 -8.43 12.32
C THR A 10 2.85 -8.68 13.36
N ASP A 11 3.87 -8.75 13.19
CA ASP A 11 4.76 -8.85 14.26
C ASP A 11 4.91 -7.48 14.82
N GLU A 12 3.97 -7.06 15.60
CA GLU A 12 3.96 -5.73 16.13
C GLU A 12 5.14 -5.47 17.03
N GLN A 13 5.62 -6.51 17.71
CA GLN A 13 6.74 -6.34 18.62
C GLN A 13 8.01 -5.99 17.90
N ASN A 14 8.15 -6.49 16.67
CA ASN A 14 9.32 -6.23 15.87
C ASN A 14 9.08 -5.16 14.84
N GLY A 15 7.85 -4.64 14.77
CA GLY A 15 7.47 -3.60 13.84
C GLY A 15 7.31 -4.10 12.43
N TRP A 16 7.43 -3.20 11.51
CA TRP A 16 7.22 -3.49 10.10
C TRP A 16 8.41 -4.29 9.53
N THR A 17 8.13 -5.30 8.71
CA THR A 17 9.17 -6.18 8.18
C THR A 17 9.09 -6.38 6.67
N GLY A 18 8.32 -5.57 5.96
CA GLY A 18 8.15 -5.73 4.51
C GLY A 18 9.44 -5.61 3.73
N GLY A 19 10.32 -4.67 4.12
CA GLY A 19 11.60 -4.51 3.46
C GLY A 19 12.50 -5.71 3.70
N GLN A 20 12.53 -6.20 4.94
CA GLN A 20 13.33 -7.37 5.29
C GLN A 20 12.85 -8.59 4.51
N ARG A 21 11.54 -8.77 4.39
CA ARG A 21 11.01 -9.91 3.65
C ARG A 21 11.34 -9.84 2.16
N ALA A 22 11.40 -8.63 1.61
CA ALA A 22 11.68 -8.46 0.19
C ALA A 22 13.16 -8.61 -0.13
N PHE A 23 14.03 -8.07 0.71
CA PHE A 23 15.44 -7.91 0.37
C PHE A 23 16.44 -8.58 1.31
N GLY A 24 15.99 -8.93 2.54
CA GLY A 24 16.91 -9.57 3.50
C GLY A 24 18.16 -8.74 3.71
N ASP A 25 19.32 -9.36 3.48
CA ASP A 25 20.61 -8.70 3.67
C ASP A 25 21.13 -8.05 2.38
N PHE A 26 20.35 -8.10 1.31
CA PHE A 26 20.80 -7.61 0.01
C PHE A 26 21.00 -6.10 -0.01
N ALA A 27 20.09 -5.36 0.61
CA ALA A 27 20.13 -3.89 0.59
C ALA A 27 19.77 -3.36 1.97
N PRO A 28 20.69 -3.45 2.96
CA PRO A 28 20.35 -3.15 4.35
C PRO A 28 19.91 -1.70 4.58
N GLY A 29 20.46 -0.75 3.83
CA GLY A 29 20.01 0.64 3.97
C GLY A 29 18.55 0.80 3.54
N LEU A 30 18.20 0.22 2.40
CA LEU A 30 16.82 0.30 1.91
C LEU A 30 15.87 -0.40 2.88
N VAL A 31 16.26 -1.57 3.40
CA VAL A 31 15.46 -2.30 4.39
C VAL A 31 15.24 -1.44 5.62
N HIS A 32 16.30 -0.82 6.14
CA HIS A 32 16.19 0.02 7.33
C HIS A 32 15.24 1.17 7.12
N TYR A 33 15.41 1.92 6.03
CA TYR A 33 14.59 3.09 5.79
C TYR A 33 13.15 2.70 5.47
N THR A 34 12.92 1.57 4.81
CA THR A 34 11.58 1.09 4.55
C THR A 34 10.88 0.66 5.84
N ASP A 35 11.53 -0.21 6.60
CA ASP A 35 10.87 -0.84 7.74
C ASP A 35 10.86 0.08 8.97
N LYS A 36 11.99 0.69 9.30
CA LYS A 36 12.12 1.42 10.56
C LYS A 36 11.75 2.89 10.42
N VAL A 37 12.04 3.50 9.28
CA VAL A 37 11.78 4.93 9.13
C VAL A 37 10.42 5.16 8.48
N LEU A 38 10.20 4.61 7.29
CA LEU A 38 8.95 4.87 6.58
C LEU A 38 7.75 4.29 7.34
N PHE A 39 7.75 2.99 7.58
CA PHE A 39 6.55 2.37 8.14
C PHE A 39 6.45 2.44 9.66
N ASP A 40 7.56 2.34 10.38
CA ASP A 40 7.50 2.39 11.84
C ASP A 40 7.49 3.82 12.40
N GLU A 41 7.97 4.82 11.63
CA GLU A 41 7.97 6.20 12.08
C GLU A 41 7.01 7.09 11.30
N VAL A 42 7.21 7.22 9.98
CA VAL A 42 6.43 8.20 9.20
C VAL A 42 4.95 7.81 9.17
N TRP A 43 4.64 6.55 8.86
CA TRP A 43 3.25 6.11 8.80
C TRP A 43 2.56 6.15 10.15
N GLN A 44 3.33 6.20 11.25
CA GLN A 44 2.77 6.21 12.61
C GLN A 44 2.59 7.63 13.16
N ARG A 45 2.99 8.65 12.42
CA ARG A 45 2.82 10.03 12.86
C ARG A 45 1.34 10.37 12.95
N LYS A 46 0.98 11.18 13.95
CA LYS A 46 -0.42 11.48 14.22
C LYS A 46 -0.97 12.64 13.42
N ASP A 47 -0.13 13.34 12.68
CA ASP A 47 -0.56 14.53 11.94
C ASP A 47 -1.43 14.20 10.73
N LEU A 48 -1.45 12.95 10.31
CA LEU A 48 -2.30 12.48 9.22
C LEU A 48 -2.72 11.05 9.53
N SER A 49 -3.97 10.72 9.33
CA SER A 49 -4.45 9.37 9.65
C SER A 49 -3.87 8.34 8.68
N PRO A 50 -3.77 7.08 9.09
CA PRO A 50 -3.37 6.02 8.16
C PRO A 50 -4.30 5.93 6.95
N ARG A 51 -5.58 6.21 7.13
CA ARG A 51 -6.55 6.21 6.04
C ARG A 51 -6.19 7.26 5.00
N ASP A 52 -5.91 8.48 5.44
CA ASP A 52 -5.57 9.56 4.51
C ASP A 52 -4.19 9.34 3.89
N ARG A 53 -3.23 8.81 4.66
CA ARG A 53 -1.92 8.45 4.11
C ARG A 53 -2.08 7.43 2.98
N SER A 54 -2.98 6.45 3.17
CA SER A 54 -3.24 5.45 2.15
C SER A 54 -3.79 6.07 0.88
N LEU A 55 -4.74 6.99 1.01
CA LEU A 55 -5.34 7.63 -0.17
C LEU A 55 -4.31 8.44 -0.95
N ILE A 56 -3.47 9.23 -0.27
CA ILE A 56 -2.48 10.01 -0.99
C ILE A 56 -1.39 9.13 -1.61
N THR A 57 -1.06 8.01 -0.97
CA THR A 57 -0.09 7.07 -1.52
C THR A 57 -0.65 6.40 -2.78
N VAL A 58 -1.91 5.95 -2.71
CA VAL A 58 -2.59 5.37 -3.87
C VAL A 58 -2.62 6.39 -5.02
N ALA A 59 -2.91 7.66 -4.71
CA ALA A 59 -2.93 8.69 -5.75
C ALA A 59 -1.55 8.85 -6.40
N ALA A 60 -0.49 8.90 -5.59
CA ALA A 60 0.86 9.04 -6.12
C ALA A 60 1.25 7.86 -7.01
N LEU A 61 0.97 6.65 -6.55
CA LEU A 61 1.34 5.45 -7.29
C LEU A 61 0.53 5.31 -8.58
N THR A 62 -0.73 5.70 -8.55
CA THR A 62 -1.58 5.73 -9.75
C THR A 62 -1.00 6.69 -10.77
N ALA A 63 -0.64 7.90 -10.33
CA ALA A 63 -0.09 8.91 -11.22
C ALA A 63 1.22 8.47 -11.86
N MET A 64 2.03 7.72 -11.12
CA MET A 64 3.33 7.25 -11.60
C MET A 64 3.25 5.91 -12.34
N GLY A 65 2.09 5.28 -12.38
CA GLY A 65 1.93 3.99 -13.04
C GLY A 65 2.63 2.84 -12.34
N LYS A 66 2.80 2.92 -11.02
CA LYS A 66 3.53 1.91 -10.24
C LYS A 66 2.58 0.82 -9.76
N THR A 67 2.15 -0.01 -10.69
CA THR A 67 1.10 -1.00 -10.42
C THR A 67 1.51 -2.09 -9.44
N ASP A 68 2.80 -2.46 -9.41
CA ASP A 68 3.24 -3.48 -8.45
C ASP A 68 3.11 -2.97 -7.02
N GLN A 69 3.55 -1.74 -6.75
CA GLN A 69 3.42 -1.14 -5.43
C GLN A 69 1.98 -0.79 -5.13
N LEU A 70 1.21 -0.44 -6.16
CA LEU A 70 -0.19 -0.09 -6.00
C LEU A 70 -1.00 -1.27 -5.47
N ARG A 71 -0.65 -2.50 -5.89
CA ARG A 71 -1.34 -3.69 -5.39
C ARG A 71 -1.28 -3.76 -3.87
N PHE A 72 -0.10 -3.55 -3.30
CA PHE A 72 0.04 -3.54 -1.84
C PHE A 72 -0.75 -2.40 -1.23
N HIS A 73 -0.61 -1.19 -1.78
CA HIS A 73 -1.18 -0.01 -1.14
C HIS A 73 -2.70 0.08 -1.27
N LEU A 74 -3.28 -0.47 -2.32
CA LEU A 74 -4.74 -0.57 -2.39
C LEU A 74 -5.27 -1.50 -1.29
N ASP A 75 -4.61 -2.63 -1.09
CA ASP A 75 -5.02 -3.53 -0.03
C ASP A 75 -4.77 -2.92 1.35
N TYR A 76 -3.63 -2.25 1.52
CA TYR A 76 -3.31 -1.58 2.77
C TYR A 76 -4.31 -0.46 3.07
N ALA A 77 -4.77 0.25 2.04
CA ALA A 77 -5.82 1.25 2.20
C ALA A 77 -7.10 0.63 2.75
N ARG A 78 -7.47 -0.55 2.24
CA ARG A 78 -8.64 -1.28 2.75
C ARG A 78 -8.46 -1.61 4.23
N GLN A 79 -7.27 -2.06 4.62
CA GLN A 79 -6.97 -2.36 6.02
C GLN A 79 -7.06 -1.10 6.88
N ASN A 80 -6.74 0.05 6.32
CA ASN A 80 -6.77 1.33 7.03
C ASN A 80 -8.13 2.03 6.96
N GLY A 81 -9.16 1.34 6.47
CA GLY A 81 -10.53 1.82 6.55
C GLY A 81 -11.07 2.50 5.29
N VAL A 82 -10.34 2.46 4.19
CA VAL A 82 -10.87 2.96 2.93
C VAL A 82 -11.71 1.86 2.30
N THR A 83 -12.96 2.14 1.97
CA THR A 83 -13.83 1.12 1.39
C THR A 83 -13.53 0.88 -0.08
N ASP A 84 -13.95 -0.26 -0.58
CA ASP A 84 -13.79 -0.56 -2.01
C ASP A 84 -14.50 0.48 -2.88
N ASP A 85 -15.68 0.92 -2.46
CA ASP A 85 -16.40 1.96 -3.22
C ASP A 85 -15.63 3.26 -3.23
N GLU A 86 -15.00 3.62 -2.10
CA GLU A 86 -14.17 4.82 -2.06
C GLU A 86 -12.95 4.69 -2.95
N LEU A 87 -12.34 3.51 -3.00
CA LEU A 87 -11.18 3.30 -3.88
C LEU A 87 -11.58 3.36 -5.35
N LYS A 88 -12.74 2.83 -5.70
CA LYS A 88 -13.27 2.94 -7.05
C LYS A 88 -13.50 4.40 -7.42
N GLU A 89 -14.09 5.15 -6.50
CA GLU A 89 -14.38 6.56 -6.76
C GLU A 89 -13.08 7.37 -6.87
N ALA A 90 -12.11 7.10 -5.99
CA ALA A 90 -10.82 7.78 -6.04
C ALA A 90 -10.11 7.48 -7.36
N THR A 91 -10.13 6.23 -7.81
CA THR A 91 -9.49 5.83 -9.06
C THR A 91 -10.17 6.50 -10.25
N LEU A 92 -11.49 6.55 -10.25
CA LEU A 92 -12.24 7.27 -11.30
C LEU A 92 -11.82 8.74 -11.35
N HIS A 93 -11.79 9.39 -10.18
CA HIS A 93 -11.38 10.79 -10.09
C HIS A 93 -9.97 10.98 -10.63
N LEU A 94 -9.04 10.13 -10.21
CA LEU A 94 -7.64 10.22 -10.59
C LEU A 94 -7.44 10.04 -12.10
N ALA A 95 -8.28 9.24 -12.76
CA ALA A 95 -8.15 9.01 -14.19
C ALA A 95 -8.20 10.31 -14.98
N PHE A 96 -8.95 11.31 -14.48
CA PHE A 96 -9.05 12.61 -15.13
C PHE A 96 -7.83 13.49 -14.89
N TYR A 97 -7.06 13.22 -13.85
CA TYR A 97 -5.91 14.04 -13.48
C TYR A 97 -4.58 13.39 -13.84
N THR A 98 -4.54 12.06 -13.95
CA THR A 98 -3.29 11.33 -14.15
C THR A 98 -3.21 10.68 -15.54
N GLY A 99 -4.29 10.75 -16.32
CA GLY A 99 -4.37 10.09 -17.61
C GLY A 99 -5.17 8.80 -17.53
N TRP A 100 -5.98 8.59 -18.56
CA TRP A 100 -6.88 7.44 -18.57
C TRP A 100 -6.15 6.10 -18.48
N PRO A 101 -5.00 5.91 -19.18
CA PRO A 101 -4.28 4.64 -19.03
C PRO A 101 -3.86 4.35 -17.61
N ASN A 102 -3.43 5.36 -16.84
CA ASN A 102 -3.08 5.17 -15.44
C ASN A 102 -4.31 4.79 -14.61
N GLY A 103 -5.45 5.44 -14.88
CA GLY A 103 -6.68 5.08 -14.18
C GLY A 103 -7.13 3.67 -14.49
N MET A 104 -7.06 3.26 -15.75
CA MET A 104 -7.41 1.89 -16.15
C MET A 104 -6.49 0.88 -15.48
N ALA A 105 -5.20 1.15 -15.45
CA ALA A 105 -4.24 0.24 -14.82
C ALA A 105 -4.53 0.09 -13.33
N ALA A 106 -4.80 1.21 -12.64
CA ALA A 106 -5.12 1.18 -11.22
C ALA A 106 -6.41 0.42 -10.95
N MET A 107 -7.43 0.66 -11.78
CA MET A 107 -8.72 -0.02 -11.61
C MET A 107 -8.58 -1.53 -11.83
N THR A 108 -7.72 -1.94 -12.76
CA THR A 108 -7.45 -3.36 -13.00
C THR A 108 -6.85 -3.99 -11.75
N VAL A 109 -5.88 -3.33 -11.12
CA VAL A 109 -5.28 -3.85 -9.89
C VAL A 109 -6.34 -3.96 -8.79
N LEU A 110 -7.16 -2.92 -8.64
CA LEU A 110 -8.22 -2.92 -7.63
C LEU A 110 -9.20 -4.07 -7.86
N LYS A 111 -9.60 -4.27 -9.11
CA LYS A 111 -10.50 -5.37 -9.44
C LYS A 111 -9.88 -6.72 -9.08
N ASP A 112 -8.59 -6.88 -9.38
CA ASP A 112 -7.91 -8.14 -9.10
C ASP A 112 -7.90 -8.45 -7.61
N ILE A 113 -7.58 -7.46 -6.77
CA ILE A 113 -7.52 -7.73 -5.34
C ILE A 113 -8.90 -7.93 -4.72
N THR A 114 -9.94 -7.26 -5.26
CA THR A 114 -11.29 -7.49 -4.74
C THR A 114 -11.80 -8.86 -5.18
N ASP A 115 -11.51 -9.28 -6.41
CA ASP A 115 -11.89 -10.61 -6.88
C ASP A 115 -11.22 -11.69 -6.04
N GLU A 116 -9.94 -11.52 -5.70
CA GLU A 116 -9.22 -12.48 -4.86
C GLU A 116 -9.86 -12.58 -3.49
N THR A 117 -10.25 -11.44 -2.93
CA THR A 117 -10.86 -11.42 -1.60
C THR A 117 -12.23 -12.07 -1.61
N ASP A 118 -12.98 -11.91 -2.71
CA ASP A 118 -14.34 -12.42 -2.80
C ASP A 118 -14.40 -13.91 -3.08
N THR A 119 -13.28 -14.53 -3.45
CA THR A 119 -13.25 -15.96 -3.66
C THR A 119 -12.69 -16.69 -2.46
#